data_6b01032fcc78f5450c288c5ceac2c9df
#
_entry.id   6b01032fcc78f5450c288c5ceac2c9df
#
_cell.length_a   1.000
_cell.length_b   1.000
_cell.length_c   1.000
_cell.angle_alpha   90.00
_cell.angle_beta   90.00
_cell.angle_gamma   90.00
#
_symmetry.space_group_name_H-M   'P 1'
#
loop_
_entity.id
_entity.type
_entity.pdbx_description
1 polymer ?
#
loop_
_entity_poly.entity_id
_entity_poly.type
_entity_poly.pdbx_seq_one_letter_code
_entity_poly.pdbx_strand_id
1 'polypeptide(L)'
;MVFPSIRRLFAKSRFRLGRHVSSSSSSVTEAFDPPPVVHARRVVVTGLGMVTPLGCGVESTWKRLIDGECGIRKLSPEDLQMNAFDSETQLLTYDQLTSKVAAVVPSGTEPGEFNEELWLNSKEHRSISRFIGYALCAADEALKDANWVPSLEEQKEKTGVSVGGGIGSISDVLDAAQLICDKKLRRLSPFFIPRILINMASGHVSMKYGFQGPNHAAVTACATGAHSIGDAVRMIQFGDSDVMVAGGTESSIDALSIAGFCRSRALSTKYNSAPPEASRPFDCGRDGFVIGEGSGIMVLEELDHALRRGARIYAEVRGYGTSGDAHHITQPHASGRGAALAMTRALKQSGFHPCQVDYLNAHATSTPLGDAVEATAIKSVFTDHALSGALAFSSTKGAIGHLLGAAGAVEAIFSVLAIHSGVAPPSLNLKEPDPIFDENFVPLTSARQIPIRVALSNSFGFGGTNASLLFASVA
;
A
#
# COMPACT_ATOMS: atom_id res chain seq x y z
N MET A 1 3.89 47.00 -16.64
CA MET A 1 2.61 47.48 -16.08
C MET A 1 2.66 47.25 -14.57
N VAL A 2 2.59 48.34 -13.82
CA VAL A 2 2.85 48.45 -12.38
C VAL A 2 1.52 48.27 -11.65
N PHE A 3 1.42 47.38 -10.67
CA PHE A 3 0.27 47.31 -9.77
C PHE A 3 0.56 48.14 -8.52
N PRO A 4 -0.36 49.01 -8.09
CA PRO A 4 -0.20 49.81 -6.87
C PRO A 4 -0.66 49.08 -5.63
N SER A 5 0.08 49.33 -4.56
CA SER A 5 -0.14 48.91 -3.17
C SER A 5 -1.36 49.56 -2.55
N ILE A 6 -2.19 48.77 -1.86
CA ILE A 6 -3.24 49.31 -0.95
C ILE A 6 -2.70 49.20 0.49
N ARG A 7 -2.37 50.37 1.04
CA ARG A 7 -2.16 50.57 2.48
C ARG A 7 -3.25 51.49 3.02
N ARG A 8 -3.72 51.12 4.21
CA ARG A 8 -4.42 51.90 5.24
C ARG A 8 -5.91 52.21 5.03
N LEU A 9 -6.68 51.74 6.04
CA LEU A 9 -7.63 52.59 6.79
C LEU A 9 -8.02 51.89 8.11
N PHE A 10 -7.28 52.23 9.20
CA PHE A 10 -7.79 52.07 10.56
C PHE A 10 -8.40 53.40 11.01
N ALA A 11 -9.72 53.44 11.16
CA ALA A 11 -10.40 54.53 11.81
C ALA A 11 -10.66 54.17 13.28
N LYS A 12 -10.11 54.97 14.19
CA LYS A 12 -10.39 54.92 15.62
C LYS A 12 -11.77 55.49 15.86
N SER A 13 -12.73 54.75 16.37
CA SER A 13 -13.91 55.29 17.02
C SER A 13 -13.84 55.02 18.53
N ARG A 14 -13.73 56.14 19.28
CA ARG A 14 -13.90 56.15 20.74
C ARG A 14 -15.40 56.08 21.04
N PHE A 15 -15.85 55.06 21.74
CA PHE A 15 -17.16 55.05 22.39
C PHE A 15 -17.01 55.30 23.89
N ARG A 16 -17.79 56.28 24.38
CA ARG A 16 -17.92 56.64 25.79
C ARG A 16 -18.70 55.58 26.56
N LEU A 17 -18.20 55.23 27.74
CA LEU A 17 -18.92 54.44 28.74
C LEU A 17 -20.10 55.22 29.28
N GLY A 18 -21.33 54.80 29.02
CA GLY A 18 -22.52 55.11 29.80
C GLY A 18 -22.81 53.93 30.74
N ARG A 19 -22.79 54.19 32.05
CA ARG A 19 -23.22 53.20 33.06
C ARG A 19 -24.73 53.10 32.99
N HIS A 20 -25.26 51.97 32.57
CA HIS A 20 -26.59 51.50 32.95
C HIS A 20 -26.43 50.14 33.63
N VAL A 21 -26.78 50.14 34.92
CA VAL A 21 -26.99 48.93 35.71
C VAL A 21 -28.32 48.36 35.25
N SER A 22 -28.27 47.25 34.56
CA SER A 22 -29.42 46.39 34.33
C SER A 22 -29.05 44.97 34.74
N SER A 23 -29.90 44.40 35.55
CA SER A 23 -29.86 43.02 36.08
C SER A 23 -29.53 42.01 34.99
N SER A 24 -28.36 41.43 35.08
CA SER A 24 -27.95 40.28 34.25
C SER A 24 -28.68 39.03 34.73
N SER A 25 -29.66 38.58 33.97
CA SER A 25 -30.01 37.17 33.94
C SER A 25 -28.75 36.43 33.42
N SER A 26 -28.02 35.78 34.28
CA SER A 26 -26.98 34.83 33.92
C SER A 26 -27.66 33.68 33.17
N SER A 27 -27.59 33.70 31.82
CA SER A 27 -27.78 32.51 31.05
C SER A 27 -26.58 31.59 31.42
N VAL A 28 -26.81 30.67 32.33
CA VAL A 28 -25.95 29.54 32.51
C VAL A 28 -25.99 28.78 31.19
N THR A 29 -24.97 28.95 30.35
CA THR A 29 -24.73 28.03 29.24
C THR A 29 -24.44 26.71 29.90
N GLU A 30 -25.40 25.79 29.88
CA GLU A 30 -25.16 24.40 30.29
C GLU A 30 -23.96 23.90 29.48
N ALA A 31 -22.86 23.67 30.17
CA ALA A 31 -21.70 23.06 29.57
C ALA A 31 -22.06 21.62 29.19
N PHE A 32 -21.91 21.26 27.93
CA PHE A 32 -22.09 19.88 27.48
C PHE A 32 -21.10 18.99 28.24
N ASP A 33 -21.54 17.78 28.55
CA ASP A 33 -20.64 16.77 29.10
C ASP A 33 -19.48 16.49 28.11
N PRO A 34 -18.29 16.22 28.63
CA PRO A 34 -17.16 15.84 27.75
C PRO A 34 -17.52 14.55 26.99
N PRO A 35 -17.01 14.38 25.76
CA PRO A 35 -17.25 13.16 25.00
C PRO A 35 -16.78 11.94 25.80
N PRO A 36 -17.42 10.76 25.62
CA PRO A 36 -17.06 9.55 26.33
C PRO A 36 -15.59 9.17 26.04
N VAL A 37 -14.91 8.68 27.07
CA VAL A 37 -13.54 8.18 26.92
C VAL A 37 -13.58 6.86 26.15
N VAL A 38 -12.98 6.83 24.97
CA VAL A 38 -12.82 5.61 24.18
C VAL A 38 -11.47 4.97 24.52
N HIS A 39 -11.51 3.78 25.08
CA HIS A 39 -10.30 2.96 25.28
C HIS A 39 -9.93 2.29 23.96
N ALA A 40 -8.71 2.50 23.47
CA ALA A 40 -8.24 1.88 22.23
C ALA A 40 -8.21 0.35 22.38
N ARG A 41 -8.94 -0.35 21.49
CA ARG A 41 -8.97 -1.81 21.43
C ARG A 41 -7.72 -2.36 20.77
N ARG A 42 -7.30 -3.57 21.11
CA ARG A 42 -6.20 -4.27 20.46
C ARG A 42 -6.66 -4.88 19.14
N VAL A 43 -5.79 -4.83 18.13
CA VAL A 43 -6.13 -5.29 16.77
C VAL A 43 -5.13 -6.34 16.32
N VAL A 44 -5.65 -7.48 15.86
CA VAL A 44 -4.88 -8.62 15.39
C VAL A 44 -5.19 -8.96 13.93
N VAL A 45 -4.26 -9.65 13.29
CA VAL A 45 -4.39 -10.18 11.94
C VAL A 45 -4.84 -11.63 12.03
N THR A 46 -6.02 -11.94 11.49
CA THR A 46 -6.62 -13.27 11.54
C THR A 46 -6.69 -13.98 10.20
N GLY A 47 -6.53 -13.24 9.09
CA GLY A 47 -6.52 -13.84 7.75
C GLY A 47 -5.70 -13.03 6.76
N LEU A 48 -5.15 -13.73 5.77
CA LEU A 48 -4.27 -13.20 4.75
C LEU A 48 -4.71 -13.68 3.36
N GLY A 49 -4.56 -12.82 2.35
CA GLY A 49 -4.78 -13.18 0.95
C GLY A 49 -3.95 -12.34 0.02
N MET A 50 -3.40 -12.95 -1.05
CA MET A 50 -2.50 -12.27 -1.98
C MET A 50 -2.70 -12.70 -3.43
N VAL A 51 -2.55 -11.72 -4.33
CA VAL A 51 -2.29 -11.89 -5.76
C VAL A 51 -1.03 -11.12 -6.08
N THR A 52 0.02 -11.77 -6.57
CA THR A 52 1.34 -11.17 -6.79
C THR A 52 1.99 -11.68 -8.08
N PRO A 53 3.07 -11.06 -8.55
CA PRO A 53 3.86 -11.60 -9.66
C PRO A 53 4.49 -12.97 -9.39
N LEU A 54 4.57 -13.40 -8.14
CA LEU A 54 4.98 -14.76 -7.76
C LEU A 54 3.80 -15.74 -7.74
N GLY A 55 2.59 -15.30 -8.01
CA GLY A 55 1.39 -16.14 -8.11
C GLY A 55 0.23 -15.67 -7.25
N CYS A 56 -0.90 -16.40 -7.38
CA CYS A 56 -2.07 -16.25 -6.53
C CYS A 56 -1.97 -17.17 -5.33
N GLY A 57 -2.26 -16.64 -4.16
CA GLY A 57 -2.26 -17.34 -2.89
C GLY A 57 -1.04 -17.03 -2.02
N VAL A 58 -1.30 -16.97 -0.72
CA VAL A 58 -0.32 -16.61 0.32
C VAL A 58 0.81 -17.63 0.40
N GLU A 59 0.48 -18.91 0.48
CA GLU A 59 1.44 -19.99 0.65
C GLU A 59 2.41 -20.10 -0.54
N SER A 60 1.87 -20.09 -1.77
CA SER A 60 2.67 -20.17 -3.00
C SER A 60 3.58 -18.95 -3.16
N THR A 61 3.04 -17.74 -2.93
CA THR A 61 3.82 -16.50 -3.00
C THR A 61 4.94 -16.47 -1.96
N TRP A 62 4.63 -16.82 -0.70
CA TRP A 62 5.62 -16.84 0.37
C TRP A 62 6.76 -17.82 0.12
N LYS A 63 6.42 -19.05 -0.27
CA LYS A 63 7.41 -20.08 -0.61
C LYS A 63 8.36 -19.58 -1.70
N ARG A 64 7.82 -19.10 -2.83
CA ARG A 64 8.62 -18.63 -3.96
C ARG A 64 9.48 -17.42 -3.60
N LEU A 65 8.98 -16.52 -2.74
CA LEU A 65 9.74 -15.38 -2.23
C LEU A 65 10.95 -15.83 -1.40
N ILE A 66 10.76 -16.78 -0.48
CA ILE A 66 11.83 -17.32 0.38
C ILE A 66 12.84 -18.13 -0.42
N ASP A 67 12.38 -18.84 -1.46
CA ASP A 67 13.23 -19.58 -2.38
C ASP A 67 14.04 -18.64 -3.32
N GLY A 68 13.79 -17.34 -3.28
CA GLY A 68 14.51 -16.34 -4.07
C GLY A 68 14.06 -16.28 -5.53
N GLU A 69 12.83 -16.69 -5.84
CA GLU A 69 12.27 -16.58 -7.18
C GLU A 69 11.91 -15.12 -7.52
N CYS A 70 11.93 -14.81 -8.82
CA CYS A 70 11.64 -13.49 -9.37
C CYS A 70 10.44 -13.54 -10.33
N GLY A 71 9.44 -12.70 -10.08
CA GLY A 71 8.25 -12.56 -10.93
C GLY A 71 8.38 -11.47 -12.02
N ILE A 72 9.56 -10.90 -12.23
CA ILE A 72 9.80 -9.86 -13.23
C ILE A 72 10.12 -10.50 -14.57
N ARG A 73 9.41 -10.06 -15.62
CA ARG A 73 9.61 -10.54 -16.98
C ARG A 73 9.63 -9.39 -18.00
N LYS A 74 10.04 -9.72 -19.21
CA LYS A 74 9.90 -8.81 -20.35
C LYS A 74 8.42 -8.63 -20.69
N LEU A 75 8.04 -7.39 -20.98
CA LEU A 75 6.73 -7.05 -21.51
C LEU A 75 6.58 -7.49 -22.97
N SER A 76 5.36 -7.75 -23.37
CA SER A 76 4.90 -7.87 -24.75
C SER A 76 3.96 -6.72 -25.12
N PRO A 77 3.64 -6.49 -26.41
CA PRO A 77 2.67 -5.48 -26.80
C PRO A 77 1.27 -5.68 -26.17
N GLU A 78 0.88 -6.94 -25.94
CA GLU A 78 -0.41 -7.31 -25.34
C GLU A 78 -0.52 -6.86 -23.88
N ASP A 79 0.61 -6.80 -23.14
CA ASP A 79 0.65 -6.33 -21.75
C ASP A 79 0.28 -4.84 -21.64
N LEU A 80 0.35 -4.08 -22.72
CA LEU A 80 0.04 -2.64 -22.72
C LEU A 80 -1.46 -2.33 -22.58
N GLN A 81 -2.33 -3.33 -22.62
CA GLN A 81 -3.79 -3.22 -22.43
C GLN A 81 -4.45 -2.14 -23.32
N MET A 82 -4.05 -2.07 -24.57
CA MET A 82 -4.57 -1.13 -25.59
C MET A 82 -5.65 -1.79 -26.46
N ASN A 83 -6.73 -2.29 -25.83
CA ASN A 83 -7.71 -3.15 -26.51
C ASN A 83 -8.53 -2.44 -27.60
N ALA A 84 -8.68 -1.11 -27.52
CA ALA A 84 -9.38 -0.30 -28.53
C ALA A 84 -8.50 0.09 -29.74
N PHE A 85 -7.21 -0.29 -29.75
CA PHE A 85 -6.23 0.09 -30.76
C PHE A 85 -5.84 -1.10 -31.64
N ASP A 86 -5.49 -0.83 -32.90
CA ASP A 86 -4.99 -1.87 -33.82
C ASP A 86 -3.57 -2.35 -33.40
N SER A 87 -3.18 -3.52 -33.91
CA SER A 87 -1.93 -4.18 -33.60
C SER A 87 -0.69 -3.37 -34.05
N GLU A 88 -0.79 -2.57 -35.11
CA GLU A 88 0.29 -1.71 -35.56
C GLU A 88 0.55 -0.59 -34.54
N THR A 89 -0.52 0.07 -34.08
CA THR A 89 -0.43 1.09 -33.02
C THR A 89 0.10 0.52 -31.70
N GLN A 90 -0.33 -0.68 -31.31
CA GLN A 90 0.17 -1.37 -30.12
C GLN A 90 1.67 -1.64 -30.23
N LEU A 91 2.15 -2.18 -31.35
CA LEU A 91 3.56 -2.49 -31.58
C LEU A 91 4.41 -1.23 -31.60
N LEU A 92 3.98 -0.20 -32.33
CA LEU A 92 4.68 1.09 -32.40
C LEU A 92 4.79 1.75 -31.01
N THR A 93 3.74 1.65 -30.19
CA THR A 93 3.74 2.15 -28.81
C THR A 93 4.74 1.38 -27.96
N TYR A 94 4.72 0.04 -28.04
CA TYR A 94 5.67 -0.81 -27.32
C TYR A 94 7.13 -0.49 -27.70
N ASP A 95 7.42 -0.27 -28.99
CA ASP A 95 8.78 0.03 -29.45
C ASP A 95 9.32 1.35 -28.92
N GLN A 96 8.44 2.33 -28.67
CA GLN A 96 8.80 3.65 -28.11
C GLN A 96 9.05 3.63 -26.60
N LEU A 97 8.60 2.59 -25.86
CA LEU A 97 8.85 2.50 -24.43
C LEU A 97 10.33 2.28 -24.13
N THR A 98 10.88 3.07 -23.22
CA THR A 98 12.27 2.94 -22.76
C THR A 98 12.45 1.82 -21.72
N SER A 99 11.43 1.55 -20.91
CA SER A 99 11.38 0.38 -20.03
C SER A 99 10.46 -0.67 -20.62
N LYS A 100 10.95 -1.91 -20.76
CA LYS A 100 10.23 -3.06 -21.34
C LYS A 100 10.16 -4.24 -20.39
N VAL A 101 10.18 -3.96 -19.09
CA VAL A 101 10.12 -4.97 -18.02
C VAL A 101 9.04 -4.61 -17.02
N ALA A 102 8.35 -5.62 -16.50
CA ALA A 102 7.36 -5.47 -15.43
C ALA A 102 7.23 -6.75 -14.61
N ALA A 103 6.69 -6.61 -13.40
CA ALA A 103 6.32 -7.70 -12.53
C ALA A 103 4.82 -7.98 -12.70
N VAL A 104 4.51 -8.91 -13.61
CA VAL A 104 3.14 -9.19 -14.07
C VAL A 104 2.58 -10.38 -13.30
N VAL A 105 1.35 -10.27 -12.85
CA VAL A 105 0.60 -11.39 -12.24
C VAL A 105 0.43 -12.51 -13.27
N PRO A 106 0.89 -13.74 -13.00
CA PRO A 106 0.63 -14.87 -13.88
C PRO A 106 -0.88 -15.13 -13.97
N SER A 107 -1.40 -15.17 -15.20
CA SER A 107 -2.84 -15.33 -15.46
C SER A 107 -3.07 -16.56 -16.31
N GLY A 108 -4.05 -17.38 -15.91
CA GLY A 108 -4.38 -18.64 -16.59
C GLY A 108 -5.25 -19.54 -15.72
N THR A 109 -5.23 -20.83 -16.00
CA THR A 109 -6.03 -21.85 -15.31
C THR A 109 -5.22 -22.79 -14.44
N GLU A 110 -3.88 -22.68 -14.48
CA GLU A 110 -3.01 -23.54 -13.69
C GLU A 110 -2.98 -23.10 -12.20
N PRO A 111 -2.63 -24.01 -11.29
CA PRO A 111 -2.51 -23.67 -9.88
C PRO A 111 -1.52 -22.53 -9.63
N GLY A 112 -1.95 -21.50 -8.91
CA GLY A 112 -1.13 -20.32 -8.63
C GLY A 112 -1.24 -19.22 -9.70
N GLU A 113 -1.99 -19.42 -10.78
CA GLU A 113 -2.33 -18.37 -11.74
C GLU A 113 -3.64 -17.67 -11.38
N PHE A 114 -3.74 -16.41 -11.74
CA PHE A 114 -5.00 -15.67 -11.61
C PHE A 114 -5.96 -16.06 -12.71
N ASN A 115 -7.02 -16.74 -12.34
CA ASN A 115 -8.12 -17.08 -13.24
C ASN A 115 -9.30 -16.14 -12.98
N GLU A 116 -9.47 -15.15 -13.85
CA GLU A 116 -10.50 -14.12 -13.71
C GLU A 116 -11.93 -14.72 -13.72
N GLU A 117 -12.16 -15.81 -14.46
CA GLU A 117 -13.47 -16.46 -14.57
C GLU A 117 -13.96 -17.09 -13.26
N LEU A 118 -13.06 -17.39 -12.33
CA LEU A 118 -13.42 -17.87 -10.98
C LEU A 118 -14.02 -16.77 -10.11
N TRP A 119 -13.74 -15.53 -10.42
CA TRP A 119 -14.06 -14.38 -9.56
C TRP A 119 -15.17 -13.51 -10.16
N LEU A 120 -15.29 -13.47 -11.49
CA LEU A 120 -16.17 -12.59 -12.21
C LEU A 120 -17.08 -13.40 -13.16
N ASN A 121 -18.39 -13.26 -13.00
CA ASN A 121 -19.33 -13.80 -13.98
C ASN A 121 -19.42 -12.86 -15.21
N SER A 122 -20.05 -13.32 -16.29
CA SER A 122 -20.15 -12.58 -17.58
C SER A 122 -20.78 -11.19 -17.48
N LYS A 123 -21.55 -10.88 -16.41
CA LYS A 123 -22.10 -9.55 -16.17
C LYS A 123 -21.08 -8.68 -15.44
N GLU A 124 -20.36 -9.26 -14.50
CA GLU A 124 -19.37 -8.56 -13.69
C GLU A 124 -18.17 -8.11 -14.52
N HIS A 125 -17.72 -8.89 -15.51
CA HIS A 125 -16.68 -8.47 -16.46
C HIS A 125 -16.95 -7.12 -17.15
N ARG A 126 -18.23 -6.72 -17.27
CA ARG A 126 -18.60 -5.42 -17.85
C ARG A 126 -18.43 -4.25 -16.90
N SER A 127 -18.49 -4.49 -15.59
CA SER A 127 -18.52 -3.47 -14.53
C SER A 127 -17.27 -3.46 -13.64
N ILE A 128 -16.42 -4.48 -13.74
CA ILE A 128 -15.25 -4.69 -12.89
C ILE A 128 -13.98 -4.59 -13.75
N SER A 129 -13.01 -3.81 -13.32
CA SER A 129 -11.67 -3.74 -13.88
C SER A 129 -10.73 -4.70 -13.17
N ARG A 130 -9.57 -4.98 -13.75
CA ARG A 130 -8.63 -6.02 -13.29
C ARG A 130 -8.19 -5.83 -11.83
N PHE A 131 -7.90 -4.59 -11.38
CA PHE A 131 -7.50 -4.35 -9.99
C PHE A 131 -8.59 -4.73 -8.98
N ILE A 132 -9.86 -4.57 -9.35
CA ILE A 132 -11.00 -5.01 -8.52
C ILE A 132 -11.06 -6.55 -8.48
N GLY A 133 -10.81 -7.21 -9.61
CA GLY A 133 -10.70 -8.68 -9.70
C GLY A 133 -9.63 -9.24 -8.77
N TYR A 134 -8.44 -8.62 -8.75
CA TYR A 134 -7.37 -8.98 -7.83
C TYR A 134 -7.78 -8.79 -6.35
N ALA A 135 -8.45 -7.68 -6.04
CA ALA A 135 -8.94 -7.44 -4.68
C ALA A 135 -9.98 -8.48 -4.23
N LEU A 136 -10.90 -8.88 -5.13
CA LEU A 136 -11.89 -9.92 -4.84
C LEU A 136 -11.24 -11.29 -4.60
N CYS A 137 -10.24 -11.65 -5.40
CA CYS A 137 -9.49 -12.90 -5.23
C CYS A 137 -8.76 -12.92 -3.88
N ALA A 138 -7.98 -11.88 -3.58
CA ALA A 138 -7.24 -11.79 -2.33
C ALA A 138 -8.17 -11.67 -1.10
N ALA A 139 -9.30 -10.97 -1.22
CA ALA A 139 -10.27 -10.87 -0.13
C ALA A 139 -10.95 -12.22 0.18
N ASP A 140 -11.26 -13.01 -0.85
CA ASP A 140 -11.85 -14.35 -0.68
C ASP A 140 -10.88 -15.29 0.05
N GLU A 141 -9.61 -15.28 -0.34
CA GLU A 141 -8.56 -16.06 0.34
C GLU A 141 -8.43 -15.61 1.81
N ALA A 142 -8.32 -14.29 2.07
CA ALA A 142 -8.17 -13.75 3.41
C ALA A 142 -9.36 -14.09 4.33
N LEU A 143 -10.58 -13.99 3.81
CA LEU A 143 -11.79 -14.31 4.57
C LEU A 143 -11.91 -15.81 4.88
N LYS A 144 -11.55 -16.67 3.92
CA LYS A 144 -11.49 -18.14 4.14
C LYS A 144 -10.40 -18.48 5.15
N ASP A 145 -9.24 -17.89 5.04
CA ASP A 145 -8.11 -18.08 5.96
C ASP A 145 -8.47 -17.63 7.39
N ALA A 146 -9.17 -16.50 7.52
CA ALA A 146 -9.71 -16.02 8.79
C ALA A 146 -10.86 -16.88 9.34
N ASN A 147 -11.43 -17.78 8.52
CA ASN A 147 -12.71 -18.44 8.81
C ASN A 147 -13.79 -17.39 9.22
N TRP A 148 -13.88 -16.29 8.44
CA TRP A 148 -14.79 -15.18 8.70
C TRP A 148 -15.70 -14.90 7.50
N VAL A 149 -16.83 -15.61 7.45
CA VAL A 149 -17.91 -15.39 6.47
C VAL A 149 -19.23 -15.28 7.26
N PRO A 150 -19.50 -14.11 7.87
CA PRO A 150 -20.63 -13.95 8.77
C PRO A 150 -21.97 -14.06 8.04
N SER A 151 -22.91 -14.77 8.67
CA SER A 151 -24.29 -14.90 8.19
C SER A 151 -25.27 -13.98 8.94
N LEU A 152 -24.94 -13.57 10.16
CA LEU A 152 -25.78 -12.70 11.00
C LEU A 152 -25.62 -11.24 10.58
N GLU A 153 -26.72 -10.50 10.50
CA GLU A 153 -26.70 -9.08 10.09
C GLU A 153 -25.86 -8.24 11.04
N GLU A 154 -25.95 -8.44 12.36
CA GLU A 154 -25.13 -7.74 13.36
C GLU A 154 -23.63 -7.90 13.10
N GLN A 155 -23.18 -9.09 12.69
CA GLN A 155 -21.78 -9.34 12.34
C GLN A 155 -21.39 -8.64 11.04
N LYS A 156 -22.29 -8.56 10.06
CA LYS A 156 -22.07 -7.83 8.81
C LYS A 156 -22.02 -6.32 9.04
N GLU A 157 -22.87 -5.78 9.91
CA GLU A 157 -22.86 -4.37 10.32
C GLU A 157 -21.55 -3.99 11.03
N LYS A 158 -20.92 -4.95 11.73
CA LYS A 158 -19.64 -4.77 12.41
C LYS A 158 -18.41 -5.21 11.59
N THR A 159 -18.61 -5.58 10.32
CA THR A 159 -17.53 -5.90 9.39
C THR A 159 -17.42 -4.82 8.31
N GLY A 160 -16.28 -4.13 8.27
CA GLY A 160 -16.01 -3.08 7.29
C GLY A 160 -14.96 -3.49 6.25
N VAL A 161 -14.75 -2.63 5.26
CA VAL A 161 -13.80 -2.83 4.17
C VAL A 161 -12.98 -1.56 3.94
N SER A 162 -11.65 -1.67 3.86
CA SER A 162 -10.72 -0.58 3.54
C SER A 162 -9.66 -1.07 2.56
N VAL A 163 -9.96 -1.01 1.26
CA VAL A 163 -9.04 -1.42 0.18
C VAL A 163 -8.78 -0.24 -0.73
N GLY A 164 -7.53 0.21 -0.76
CA GLY A 164 -7.10 1.33 -1.59
C GLY A 164 -6.40 0.90 -2.87
N GLY A 165 -6.18 1.86 -3.77
CA GLY A 165 -5.40 1.73 -4.99
C GLY A 165 -4.69 3.03 -5.30
N GLY A 166 -3.61 2.98 -6.07
CA GLY A 166 -2.80 4.17 -6.38
C GLY A 166 -3.33 4.95 -7.57
N ILE A 167 -3.74 4.26 -8.65
CA ILE A 167 -4.02 4.87 -9.94
C ILE A 167 -5.43 4.49 -10.47
N GLY A 168 -5.88 3.26 -10.21
CA GLY A 168 -7.11 2.73 -10.79
C GLY A 168 -6.90 2.17 -12.20
N SER A 169 -7.92 2.22 -13.07
CA SER A 169 -7.84 1.64 -14.42
C SER A 169 -7.59 2.69 -15.51
N ILE A 170 -6.32 2.97 -15.79
CA ILE A 170 -5.92 3.87 -16.90
C ILE A 170 -6.23 3.24 -18.27
N SER A 171 -6.12 1.92 -18.41
CA SER A 171 -6.47 1.22 -19.66
C SER A 171 -7.94 1.45 -20.05
N ASP A 172 -8.88 1.41 -19.10
CA ASP A 172 -10.29 1.75 -19.37
C ASP A 172 -10.47 3.22 -19.81
N VAL A 173 -9.66 4.14 -19.25
CA VAL A 173 -9.68 5.56 -19.66
C VAL A 173 -9.14 5.71 -21.08
N LEU A 174 -8.06 5.01 -21.41
CA LEU A 174 -7.43 5.03 -22.72
C LEU A 174 -8.40 4.49 -23.80
N ASP A 175 -9.03 3.35 -23.56
CA ASP A 175 -10.01 2.75 -24.46
C ASP A 175 -11.25 3.65 -24.63
N ALA A 176 -11.71 4.30 -23.55
CA ALA A 176 -12.82 5.25 -23.63
C ALA A 176 -12.44 6.52 -24.41
N ALA A 177 -11.22 7.01 -24.30
CA ALA A 177 -10.73 8.16 -25.05
C ALA A 177 -10.69 7.86 -26.57
N GLN A 178 -10.35 6.63 -26.97
CA GLN A 178 -10.37 6.21 -28.37
C GLN A 178 -11.78 6.28 -28.99
N LEU A 179 -12.84 6.03 -28.21
CA LEU A 179 -14.22 6.20 -28.68
C LEU A 179 -14.55 7.65 -29.09
N ILE A 180 -13.89 8.63 -28.47
CA ILE A 180 -14.03 10.05 -28.86
C ILE A 180 -13.37 10.28 -30.22
N CYS A 181 -12.16 9.78 -30.43
CA CYS A 181 -11.41 9.88 -31.66
C CYS A 181 -12.19 9.21 -32.82
N ASP A 182 -12.78 8.06 -32.56
CA ASP A 182 -13.59 7.29 -33.47
C ASP A 182 -15.00 7.90 -33.75
N LYS A 183 -15.38 8.96 -33.02
CA LYS A 183 -16.75 9.54 -33.06
C LYS A 183 -17.84 8.55 -32.62
N LYS A 184 -17.51 7.60 -31.75
CA LYS A 184 -18.38 6.51 -31.30
C LYS A 184 -18.75 6.65 -29.80
N LEU A 185 -18.78 7.86 -29.21
CA LEU A 185 -19.01 8.09 -27.79
C LEU A 185 -20.28 7.40 -27.25
N ARG A 186 -21.29 7.17 -28.08
CA ARG A 186 -22.51 6.43 -27.71
C ARG A 186 -22.25 4.97 -27.30
N ARG A 187 -21.07 4.42 -27.63
CA ARG A 187 -20.63 3.06 -27.21
C ARG A 187 -19.93 3.02 -25.83
N LEU A 188 -19.75 4.18 -25.21
CA LEU A 188 -19.17 4.21 -23.87
C LEU A 188 -20.01 3.37 -22.90
N SER A 189 -19.34 2.51 -22.15
CA SER A 189 -20.01 1.65 -21.16
C SER A 189 -20.71 2.49 -20.08
N PRO A 190 -21.97 2.17 -19.69
CA PRO A 190 -22.62 2.80 -18.55
C PRO A 190 -21.86 2.53 -17.23
N PHE A 191 -20.99 1.53 -17.21
CA PHE A 191 -20.15 1.18 -16.07
C PHE A 191 -18.76 1.83 -16.13
N PHE A 192 -18.48 2.71 -17.10
CA PHE A 192 -17.17 3.34 -17.24
C PHE A 192 -16.70 4.01 -15.94
N ILE A 193 -17.54 4.84 -15.32
CA ILE A 193 -17.18 5.52 -14.07
C ILE A 193 -16.93 4.53 -12.93
N PRO A 194 -17.82 3.56 -12.60
CA PRO A 194 -17.52 2.53 -11.60
C PRO A 194 -16.21 1.76 -11.87
N ARG A 195 -15.87 1.48 -13.10
CA ARG A 195 -14.64 0.72 -13.44
C ARG A 195 -13.37 1.47 -13.11
N ILE A 196 -13.35 2.80 -13.19
CA ILE A 196 -12.14 3.61 -12.95
C ILE A 196 -12.01 4.12 -11.53
N LEU A 197 -13.06 4.10 -10.72
CA LEU A 197 -13.03 4.60 -9.35
C LEU A 197 -12.33 3.60 -8.41
N ILE A 198 -11.31 4.08 -7.71
CA ILE A 198 -10.46 3.27 -6.82
C ILE A 198 -11.24 2.62 -5.68
N ASN A 199 -12.17 3.36 -5.07
CA ASN A 199 -12.99 2.86 -3.95
C ASN A 199 -13.92 1.70 -4.35
N MET A 200 -14.05 1.39 -5.63
CA MET A 200 -14.87 0.26 -6.09
C MET A 200 -14.28 -1.10 -5.70
N ALA A 201 -12.98 -1.20 -5.42
CA ALA A 201 -12.41 -2.40 -4.84
C ALA A 201 -13.07 -2.71 -3.47
N SER A 202 -13.12 -1.72 -2.57
CA SER A 202 -13.84 -1.85 -1.29
C SER A 202 -15.35 -2.09 -1.49
N GLY A 203 -15.96 -1.34 -2.42
CA GLY A 203 -17.39 -1.46 -2.73
C GLY A 203 -17.79 -2.86 -3.20
N HIS A 204 -17.01 -3.46 -4.10
CA HIS A 204 -17.30 -4.81 -4.61
C HIS A 204 -17.08 -5.90 -3.57
N VAL A 205 -16.05 -5.79 -2.71
CA VAL A 205 -15.88 -6.71 -1.57
C VAL A 205 -17.05 -6.58 -0.61
N SER A 206 -17.43 -5.36 -0.22
CA SER A 206 -18.59 -5.11 0.65
C SER A 206 -19.88 -5.71 0.08
N MET A 207 -20.19 -5.46 -1.21
CA MET A 207 -21.38 -6.01 -1.86
C MET A 207 -21.38 -7.53 -1.95
N LYS A 208 -20.22 -8.14 -2.27
CA LYS A 208 -20.10 -9.61 -2.43
C LYS A 208 -20.40 -10.36 -1.14
N TYR A 209 -19.95 -9.84 -0.01
CA TYR A 209 -20.11 -10.49 1.31
C TYR A 209 -21.21 -9.88 2.18
N GLY A 210 -21.83 -8.79 1.72
CA GLY A 210 -22.88 -8.10 2.47
C GLY A 210 -22.36 -7.32 3.68
N PHE A 211 -21.11 -6.85 3.67
CA PHE A 211 -20.53 -6.10 4.78
C PHE A 211 -21.07 -4.66 4.81
N GLN A 212 -21.55 -4.23 5.97
CA GLN A 212 -22.24 -2.95 6.16
C GLN A 212 -21.50 -2.01 7.13
N GLY A 213 -20.36 -2.43 7.66
CA GLY A 213 -19.47 -1.58 8.44
C GLY A 213 -18.81 -0.48 7.59
N PRO A 214 -17.81 0.24 8.11
CA PRO A 214 -17.12 1.29 7.36
C PRO A 214 -16.64 0.78 6.00
N ASN A 215 -16.92 1.54 4.92
CA ASN A 215 -16.49 1.24 3.56
C ASN A 215 -15.62 2.38 3.05
N HIS A 216 -14.31 2.19 3.03
CA HIS A 216 -13.31 3.21 2.84
C HIS A 216 -12.22 2.79 1.84
N ALA A 217 -11.50 3.75 1.26
CA ALA A 217 -10.36 3.51 0.40
C ALA A 217 -9.36 4.67 0.52
N ALA A 218 -8.13 4.40 0.93
CA ALA A 218 -7.06 5.37 0.84
C ALA A 218 -6.57 5.51 -0.61
N VAL A 219 -6.08 6.70 -0.97
CA VAL A 219 -5.43 6.99 -2.24
C VAL A 219 -4.20 7.86 -1.94
N THR A 220 -3.08 7.21 -1.68
CA THR A 220 -1.83 7.85 -1.21
C THR A 220 -0.60 7.30 -1.94
N ALA A 221 -0.73 7.14 -3.26
CA ALA A 221 0.30 6.58 -4.13
C ALA A 221 0.87 5.26 -3.58
N CYS A 222 2.20 5.11 -3.50
CA CYS A 222 2.83 3.86 -3.05
C CYS A 222 2.58 3.49 -1.58
N ALA A 223 2.12 4.44 -0.75
CA ALA A 223 1.79 4.18 0.66
C ALA A 223 0.34 3.74 0.89
N THR A 224 -0.46 3.65 -0.17
CA THR A 224 -1.92 3.39 -0.12
C THR A 224 -2.29 2.15 0.70
N GLY A 225 -1.67 1.01 0.40
CA GLY A 225 -1.99 -0.25 1.09
C GLY A 225 -1.68 -0.19 2.59
N ALA A 226 -0.55 0.42 2.95
CA ALA A 226 -0.18 0.61 4.36
C ALA A 226 -1.13 1.58 5.08
N HIS A 227 -1.54 2.68 4.42
CA HIS A 227 -2.53 3.60 4.96
C HIS A 227 -3.90 2.94 5.13
N SER A 228 -4.36 2.18 4.13
CA SER A 228 -5.65 1.46 4.21
C SER A 228 -5.69 0.48 5.40
N ILE A 229 -4.59 -0.25 5.64
CA ILE A 229 -4.46 -1.13 6.81
C ILE A 229 -4.45 -0.31 8.10
N GLY A 230 -3.62 0.73 8.19
CA GLY A 230 -3.50 1.56 9.39
C GLY A 230 -4.79 2.30 9.75
N ASP A 231 -5.52 2.80 8.75
CA ASP A 231 -6.81 3.46 8.96
C ASP A 231 -7.88 2.46 9.41
N ALA A 232 -7.90 1.25 8.84
CA ALA A 232 -8.77 0.15 9.29
C ALA A 232 -8.48 -0.26 10.75
N VAL A 233 -7.19 -0.30 11.14
CA VAL A 233 -6.81 -0.53 12.54
C VAL A 233 -7.41 0.54 13.45
N ARG A 234 -7.35 1.82 13.07
CA ARG A 234 -7.96 2.91 13.85
C ARG A 234 -9.47 2.77 13.95
N MET A 235 -10.16 2.39 12.87
CA MET A 235 -11.61 2.16 12.90
C MET A 235 -11.99 1.07 13.92
N ILE A 236 -11.22 -0.02 13.98
CA ILE A 236 -11.41 -1.05 15.02
C ILE A 236 -11.08 -0.49 16.41
N GLN A 237 -9.97 0.22 16.57
CA GLN A 237 -9.55 0.80 17.85
C GLN A 237 -10.59 1.75 18.42
N PHE A 238 -11.28 2.53 17.59
CA PHE A 238 -12.35 3.45 18.00
C PHE A 238 -13.72 2.80 18.16
N GLY A 239 -13.89 1.54 17.72
CA GLY A 239 -15.16 0.81 17.90
C GLY A 239 -16.15 0.95 16.76
N ASP A 240 -15.73 1.53 15.62
CA ASP A 240 -16.58 1.66 14.43
C ASP A 240 -16.93 0.28 13.85
N SER A 241 -15.99 -0.68 13.96
CA SER A 241 -16.16 -2.07 13.52
C SER A 241 -15.41 -3.03 14.45
N ASP A 242 -15.75 -4.31 14.42
CA ASP A 242 -15.04 -5.38 15.11
C ASP A 242 -14.06 -6.10 14.17
N VAL A 243 -14.40 -6.13 12.87
CA VAL A 243 -13.59 -6.75 11.81
C VAL A 243 -13.46 -5.79 10.63
N MET A 244 -12.26 -5.70 10.04
CA MET A 244 -12.01 -4.96 8.82
C MET A 244 -11.26 -5.83 7.80
N VAL A 245 -11.77 -5.87 6.57
CA VAL A 245 -11.05 -6.41 5.41
C VAL A 245 -10.24 -5.26 4.82
N ALA A 246 -8.93 -5.29 4.96
CA ALA A 246 -8.09 -4.12 4.66
C ALA A 246 -6.87 -4.47 3.81
N GLY A 247 -6.48 -3.54 2.95
CA GLY A 247 -5.29 -3.73 2.12
C GLY A 247 -5.21 -2.80 0.93
N GLY A 248 -4.58 -3.28 -0.14
CA GLY A 248 -4.39 -2.52 -1.37
C GLY A 248 -4.40 -3.40 -2.61
N THR A 249 -4.75 -2.80 -3.74
CA THR A 249 -4.81 -3.47 -5.04
C THR A 249 -4.36 -2.52 -6.16
N GLU A 250 -3.72 -3.04 -7.20
CA GLU A 250 -3.23 -2.26 -8.35
C GLU A 250 -3.13 -3.13 -9.60
N SER A 251 -3.44 -2.54 -10.78
CA SER A 251 -3.25 -3.20 -12.09
C SER A 251 -2.82 -2.18 -13.15
N SER A 252 -1.77 -1.42 -12.87
CA SER A 252 -1.33 -0.28 -13.69
C SER A 252 -0.20 -0.65 -14.67
N ILE A 253 -0.14 -1.91 -15.13
CA ILE A 253 0.71 -2.31 -16.26
C ILE A 253 -0.05 -2.04 -17.55
N ASP A 254 0.06 -0.80 -18.04
CA ASP A 254 -0.58 -0.31 -19.27
C ASP A 254 0.32 0.70 -19.98
N ALA A 255 -0.01 1.03 -21.23
CA ALA A 255 0.80 1.90 -22.07
C ALA A 255 1.07 3.28 -21.46
N LEU A 256 0.02 3.95 -20.92
CA LEU A 256 0.15 5.31 -20.41
C LEU A 256 0.88 5.37 -19.07
N SER A 257 0.61 4.42 -18.18
CA SER A 257 1.30 4.32 -16.88
C SER A 257 2.79 4.09 -17.08
N ILE A 258 3.16 3.12 -17.94
CA ILE A 258 4.58 2.84 -18.23
C ILE A 258 5.23 4.05 -18.90
N ALA A 259 4.59 4.64 -19.94
CA ALA A 259 5.13 5.82 -20.62
C ALA A 259 5.28 7.01 -19.64
N GLY A 260 4.31 7.26 -18.77
CA GLY A 260 4.36 8.32 -17.76
C GLY A 260 5.52 8.15 -16.78
N PHE A 261 5.71 6.94 -16.23
CA PHE A 261 6.83 6.65 -15.34
C PHE A 261 8.19 6.64 -16.08
N CYS A 262 8.24 6.24 -17.36
CA CYS A 262 9.43 6.40 -18.20
C CYS A 262 9.78 7.90 -18.36
N ARG A 263 8.80 8.76 -18.65
CA ARG A 263 9.01 10.21 -18.80
C ARG A 263 9.47 10.89 -17.52
N SER A 264 9.02 10.41 -16.36
CA SER A 264 9.50 10.87 -15.05
C SER A 264 10.86 10.28 -14.66
N ARG A 265 11.45 9.41 -15.49
CA ARG A 265 12.71 8.70 -15.24
C ARG A 265 12.68 7.88 -13.95
N ALA A 266 11.54 7.30 -13.64
CA ALA A 266 11.34 6.53 -12.42
C ALA A 266 11.57 5.02 -12.62
N LEU A 267 11.41 4.51 -13.87
CA LEU A 267 11.55 3.09 -14.18
C LEU A 267 12.98 2.71 -14.55
N SER A 268 13.32 1.45 -14.24
CA SER A 268 14.53 0.79 -14.72
C SER A 268 14.50 0.65 -16.25
N THR A 269 15.61 1.00 -16.92
CA THR A 269 15.74 0.96 -18.37
C THR A 269 16.98 0.20 -18.86
N LYS A 270 17.95 -0.03 -17.96
CA LYS A 270 19.22 -0.69 -18.31
C LYS A 270 19.09 -2.21 -18.46
N TYR A 271 18.04 -2.81 -17.86
CA TYR A 271 17.94 -4.26 -17.72
C TYR A 271 16.84 -4.87 -18.61
N ASN A 272 16.45 -4.22 -19.72
CA ASN A 272 15.45 -4.76 -20.66
C ASN A 272 15.84 -6.13 -21.26
N SER A 273 17.14 -6.42 -21.34
CA SER A 273 17.67 -7.72 -21.83
C SER A 273 17.85 -8.78 -20.71
N ALA A 274 17.77 -8.35 -19.46
CA ALA A 274 17.93 -9.23 -18.29
C ALA A 274 16.83 -8.89 -17.24
N PRO A 275 15.54 -9.11 -17.56
CA PRO A 275 14.41 -8.66 -16.74
C PRO A 275 14.49 -9.05 -15.26
N PRO A 276 14.88 -10.29 -14.88
CA PRO A 276 14.99 -10.66 -13.48
C PRO A 276 16.01 -9.84 -12.67
N GLU A 277 16.94 -9.15 -13.34
CA GLU A 277 17.96 -8.29 -12.69
C GLU A 277 17.52 -6.82 -12.59
N ALA A 278 16.36 -6.44 -13.13
CA ALA A 278 15.96 -5.04 -13.28
C ALA A 278 15.61 -4.36 -11.95
N SER A 279 14.99 -5.08 -11.01
CA SER A 279 14.75 -4.58 -9.66
C SER A 279 15.86 -5.09 -8.72
N ARG A 280 16.65 -4.14 -8.24
CA ARG A 280 17.84 -4.43 -7.43
C ARG A 280 17.98 -3.45 -6.27
N PRO A 281 17.08 -3.53 -5.27
CA PRO A 281 17.09 -2.64 -4.13
C PRO A 281 18.46 -2.59 -3.46
N PHE A 282 18.93 -1.37 -3.14
CA PHE A 282 20.18 -1.08 -2.44
C PHE A 282 21.49 -1.35 -3.23
N ASP A 283 21.41 -1.93 -4.42
CA ASP A 283 22.57 -2.22 -5.27
C ASP A 283 23.09 -0.96 -5.99
N CYS A 284 24.39 -0.85 -6.18
CA CYS A 284 25.01 0.26 -6.91
C CYS A 284 24.53 0.40 -8.36
N GLY A 285 24.16 -0.72 -9.00
CA GLY A 285 23.68 -0.75 -10.38
C GLY A 285 22.22 -0.36 -10.56
N ARG A 286 21.47 -0.07 -9.49
CA ARG A 286 20.05 0.30 -9.58
C ARG A 286 19.82 1.58 -10.39
N ASP A 287 18.76 1.62 -11.17
CA ASP A 287 18.50 2.74 -12.09
C ASP A 287 17.03 3.18 -12.14
N GLY A 288 16.17 2.61 -11.30
CA GLY A 288 14.75 2.88 -11.24
C GLY A 288 13.97 1.66 -10.76
N PHE A 289 12.70 1.84 -10.44
CA PHE A 289 11.85 0.72 -10.04
C PHE A 289 11.33 -0.08 -11.25
N VAL A 290 10.91 -1.31 -11.01
CA VAL A 290 10.13 -2.11 -11.96
C VAL A 290 8.68 -2.03 -11.55
N ILE A 291 7.79 -1.59 -12.45
CA ILE A 291 6.36 -1.56 -12.20
C ILE A 291 5.81 -2.97 -12.00
N GLY A 292 4.94 -3.14 -11.02
CA GLY A 292 4.26 -4.40 -10.73
C GLY A 292 2.77 -4.20 -10.48
N GLU A 293 2.04 -5.29 -10.44
CA GLU A 293 0.61 -5.35 -10.18
C GLU A 293 0.26 -6.43 -9.16
N GLY A 294 -0.94 -6.38 -8.59
CA GLY A 294 -1.41 -7.37 -7.63
C GLY A 294 -2.31 -6.81 -6.55
N SER A 295 -2.52 -7.60 -5.51
CA SER A 295 -3.32 -7.24 -4.34
C SER A 295 -2.82 -7.93 -3.08
N GLY A 296 -2.89 -7.24 -1.94
CA GLY A 296 -2.69 -7.82 -0.62
C GLY A 296 -3.84 -7.42 0.30
N ILE A 297 -4.49 -8.40 0.91
CA ILE A 297 -5.63 -8.19 1.80
C ILE A 297 -5.39 -8.92 3.12
N MET A 298 -5.67 -8.22 4.22
CA MET A 298 -5.68 -8.75 5.58
C MET A 298 -7.08 -8.69 6.16
N VAL A 299 -7.45 -9.68 6.94
CA VAL A 299 -8.55 -9.58 7.90
C VAL A 299 -7.97 -9.11 9.23
N LEU A 300 -8.36 -7.91 9.61
CA LEU A 300 -8.02 -7.28 10.89
C LEU A 300 -9.21 -7.47 11.85
N GLU A 301 -8.93 -7.79 13.09
CA GLU A 301 -9.97 -8.15 14.04
C GLU A 301 -9.64 -7.61 15.44
N GLU A 302 -10.65 -7.21 16.17
CA GLU A 302 -10.51 -6.87 17.59
C GLU A 302 -10.09 -8.14 18.37
N LEU A 303 -9.09 -7.99 19.24
CA LEU A 303 -8.46 -9.14 19.90
C LEU A 303 -9.44 -10.01 20.69
N ASP A 304 -10.30 -9.41 21.54
CA ASP A 304 -11.25 -10.18 22.35
C ASP A 304 -12.31 -10.83 21.49
N HIS A 305 -12.71 -10.20 20.36
CA HIS A 305 -13.58 -10.80 19.36
C HIS A 305 -12.92 -12.04 18.73
N ALA A 306 -11.66 -11.93 18.31
CA ALA A 306 -10.89 -13.04 17.75
C ALA A 306 -10.74 -14.21 18.73
N LEU A 307 -10.41 -13.89 19.99
CA LEU A 307 -10.27 -14.90 21.05
C LEU A 307 -11.60 -15.62 21.36
N ARG A 308 -12.72 -14.88 21.45
CA ARG A 308 -14.06 -15.47 21.73
C ARG A 308 -14.48 -16.47 20.66
N ARG A 309 -14.12 -16.25 19.38
CA ARG A 309 -14.46 -17.18 18.30
C ARG A 309 -13.38 -18.23 18.01
N GLY A 310 -12.27 -18.23 18.75
CA GLY A 310 -11.15 -19.16 18.56
C GLY A 310 -10.41 -18.95 17.22
N ALA A 311 -10.30 -17.70 16.75
CA ALA A 311 -9.59 -17.39 15.53
C ALA A 311 -8.09 -17.70 15.63
N ARG A 312 -7.49 -18.14 14.51
CA ARG A 312 -6.04 -18.11 14.39
C ARG A 312 -5.56 -16.66 14.35
N ILE A 313 -4.51 -16.34 15.08
CA ILE A 313 -3.91 -15.04 15.10
C ILE A 313 -2.48 -15.14 14.55
N TYR A 314 -2.16 -14.37 13.51
CA TYR A 314 -0.84 -14.30 12.91
C TYR A 314 0.09 -13.35 13.65
N ALA A 315 -0.41 -12.14 13.94
CA ALA A 315 0.32 -11.08 14.63
C ALA A 315 -0.66 -10.04 15.17
N GLU A 316 -0.19 -9.16 16.06
CA GLU A 316 -0.90 -7.95 16.51
C GLU A 316 -0.35 -6.73 15.77
N VAL A 317 -1.22 -5.82 15.34
CA VAL A 317 -0.83 -4.52 14.80
C VAL A 317 -0.63 -3.56 15.97
N ARG A 318 0.62 -3.27 16.28
CA ARG A 318 1.00 -2.50 17.48
C ARG A 318 1.24 -1.02 17.20
N GLY A 319 1.61 -0.67 15.96
CA GLY A 319 1.92 0.71 15.63
C GLY A 319 1.60 1.07 14.18
N TYR A 320 1.11 2.29 13.98
CA TYR A 320 0.88 2.89 12.67
C TYR A 320 1.35 4.34 12.69
N GLY A 321 2.54 4.57 12.17
CA GLY A 321 3.15 5.90 12.09
C GLY A 321 2.99 6.48 10.68
N THR A 322 2.56 7.73 10.60
CA THR A 322 2.40 8.47 9.34
C THR A 322 3.16 9.78 9.38
N SER A 323 3.63 10.27 8.23
CA SER A 323 4.30 11.56 8.11
C SER A 323 4.18 12.13 6.69
N GLY A 324 4.55 13.39 6.54
CA GLY A 324 4.73 14.04 5.25
C GLY A 324 6.16 14.57 5.11
N ASP A 325 6.77 14.47 3.91
CA ASP A 325 8.11 15.00 3.64
C ASP A 325 8.13 16.52 3.55
N ALA A 326 7.02 17.13 3.10
CA ALA A 326 6.88 18.56 2.87
C ALA A 326 8.06 19.15 2.04
N HIS A 327 8.51 18.43 1.01
CA HIS A 327 9.71 18.75 0.23
C HIS A 327 9.45 18.85 -1.28
N HIS A 328 9.20 17.71 -1.94
CA HIS A 328 9.02 17.62 -3.39
C HIS A 328 7.97 16.57 -3.73
N ILE A 329 7.32 16.68 -4.91
CA ILE A 329 6.22 15.78 -5.28
C ILE A 329 6.65 14.33 -5.53
N THR A 330 7.91 14.09 -5.93
CA THR A 330 8.40 12.74 -6.26
C THR A 330 9.71 12.36 -5.57
N GLN A 331 10.38 13.31 -4.91
CA GLN A 331 11.68 13.06 -4.29
C GLN A 331 11.60 13.22 -2.77
N PRO A 332 12.11 12.26 -1.99
CA PRO A 332 12.22 12.41 -0.56
C PRO A 332 13.24 13.50 -0.20
N HIS A 333 13.11 14.08 0.98
CA HIS A 333 14.15 14.98 1.50
C HIS A 333 15.43 14.18 1.79
N ALA A 334 16.60 14.71 1.36
CA ALA A 334 17.87 14.00 1.43
C ALA A 334 18.25 13.47 2.84
N SER A 335 17.77 14.11 3.90
CA SER A 335 17.99 13.65 5.28
C SER A 335 17.13 12.45 5.71
N GLY A 336 16.19 11.99 4.89
CA GLY A 336 15.25 10.92 5.25
C GLY A 336 14.28 11.24 6.39
N ARG A 337 14.13 12.54 6.73
CA ARG A 337 13.35 12.97 7.90
C ARG A 337 11.90 12.46 7.90
N GLY A 338 11.23 12.46 6.75
CA GLY A 338 9.85 11.98 6.65
C GLY A 338 9.75 10.49 6.98
N ALA A 339 10.61 9.67 6.38
CA ALA A 339 10.69 8.24 6.65
C ALA A 339 11.03 7.96 8.13
N ALA A 340 12.05 8.64 8.67
CA ALA A 340 12.42 8.53 10.09
C ALA A 340 11.26 8.90 11.03
N LEU A 341 10.50 9.95 10.70
CA LEU A 341 9.35 10.39 11.48
C LEU A 341 8.20 9.36 11.47
N ALA A 342 7.92 8.72 10.32
CA ALA A 342 6.93 7.65 10.22
C ALA A 342 7.32 6.45 11.11
N MET A 343 8.56 5.97 10.99
CA MET A 343 9.08 4.88 11.83
C MET A 343 9.04 5.21 13.32
N THR A 344 9.51 6.41 13.71
CA THR A 344 9.50 6.86 15.11
C THR A 344 8.09 6.93 15.68
N ARG A 345 7.10 7.37 14.89
CA ARG A 345 5.70 7.42 15.31
C ARG A 345 5.10 6.02 15.49
N ALA A 346 5.42 5.07 14.60
CA ALA A 346 5.01 3.69 14.75
C ALA A 346 5.58 3.06 16.03
N LEU A 347 6.88 3.24 16.30
CA LEU A 347 7.54 2.81 17.52
C LEU A 347 6.92 3.45 18.78
N LYS A 348 6.68 4.75 18.75
CA LYS A 348 6.04 5.46 19.88
C LYS A 348 4.64 4.92 20.18
N GLN A 349 3.82 4.64 19.17
CA GLN A 349 2.50 4.07 19.37
C GLN A 349 2.56 2.64 19.92
N SER A 350 3.48 1.85 19.42
CA SER A 350 3.62 0.45 19.84
C SER A 350 4.13 0.27 21.25
N GLY A 351 4.83 1.27 21.80
CA GLY A 351 5.56 1.20 23.07
C GLY A 351 6.87 0.39 22.98
N PHE A 352 7.27 -0.06 21.79
CA PHE A 352 8.54 -0.76 21.60
C PHE A 352 9.71 0.22 21.45
N HIS A 353 10.84 -0.18 22.01
CA HIS A 353 12.12 0.50 21.77
C HIS A 353 12.70 0.04 20.41
N PRO A 354 13.45 0.86 19.66
CA PRO A 354 14.04 0.47 18.37
C PRO A 354 14.82 -0.85 18.43
N CYS A 355 15.56 -1.13 19.49
CA CYS A 355 16.33 -2.37 19.66
C CYS A 355 15.49 -3.65 19.83
N GLN A 356 14.17 -3.53 19.89
CA GLN A 356 13.25 -4.67 19.97
C GLN A 356 12.68 -5.08 18.62
N VAL A 357 12.98 -4.33 17.54
CA VAL A 357 12.56 -4.66 16.17
C VAL A 357 13.54 -5.67 15.59
N ASP A 358 13.07 -6.87 15.30
CA ASP A 358 13.91 -7.95 14.78
C ASP A 358 14.06 -7.88 13.25
N TYR A 359 13.00 -7.44 12.55
CA TYR A 359 12.97 -7.36 11.08
C TYR A 359 12.33 -6.06 10.58
N LEU A 360 12.90 -5.51 9.51
CA LEU A 360 12.35 -4.37 8.79
C LEU A 360 12.20 -4.69 7.29
N ASN A 361 10.96 -4.64 6.78
CA ASN A 361 10.67 -4.66 5.35
C ASN A 361 10.76 -3.22 4.83
N ALA A 362 11.78 -2.94 4.05
CA ALA A 362 12.06 -1.62 3.54
C ALA A 362 11.21 -1.30 2.30
N HIS A 363 10.84 -0.04 2.16
CA HIS A 363 10.20 0.44 0.93
C HIS A 363 11.11 0.31 -0.29
N ALA A 364 12.40 0.50 -0.14
CA ALA A 364 13.46 0.50 -1.16
C ALA A 364 13.04 -0.04 -2.53
N THR A 365 12.83 0.89 -3.47
CA THR A 365 12.22 0.62 -4.79
C THR A 365 13.22 0.36 -5.90
N SER A 366 14.51 0.18 -5.58
CA SER A 366 15.59 0.11 -6.58
C SER A 366 15.85 1.46 -7.27
N THR A 367 15.58 2.57 -6.57
CA THR A 367 15.87 3.91 -7.07
C THR A 367 17.15 4.48 -6.43
N PRO A 368 18.02 5.15 -7.19
CA PRO A 368 19.29 5.65 -6.65
C PRO A 368 19.12 6.52 -5.40
N LEU A 369 18.17 7.46 -5.42
CA LEU A 369 17.94 8.39 -4.32
C LEU A 369 17.11 7.76 -3.18
N GLY A 370 16.01 7.10 -3.52
CA GLY A 370 15.04 6.60 -2.54
C GLY A 370 15.65 5.61 -1.56
N ASP A 371 16.38 4.63 -2.08
CA ASP A 371 16.98 3.56 -1.28
C ASP A 371 18.07 4.10 -0.33
N ALA A 372 18.91 5.03 -0.81
CA ALA A 372 19.96 5.64 0.02
C ALA A 372 19.36 6.52 1.14
N VAL A 373 18.28 7.26 0.84
CA VAL A 373 17.58 8.08 1.83
C VAL A 373 16.89 7.20 2.88
N GLU A 374 16.28 6.09 2.49
CA GLU A 374 15.69 5.15 3.45
C GLU A 374 16.75 4.50 4.34
N ALA A 375 17.88 4.06 3.78
CA ALA A 375 19.01 3.53 4.55
C ALA A 375 19.52 4.54 5.59
N THR A 376 19.62 5.84 5.22
CA THR A 376 19.95 6.93 6.14
C THR A 376 18.91 7.06 7.27
N ALA A 377 17.62 6.98 6.94
CA ALA A 377 16.55 7.05 7.92
C ALA A 377 16.59 5.86 8.89
N ILE A 378 16.83 4.63 8.39
CA ILE A 378 16.98 3.42 9.21
C ILE A 378 18.14 3.59 10.20
N LYS A 379 19.33 4.00 9.72
CA LYS A 379 20.49 4.29 10.60
C LYS A 379 20.14 5.30 11.70
N SER A 380 19.41 6.35 11.36
CA SER A 380 19.07 7.41 12.32
C SER A 380 18.06 6.97 13.39
N VAL A 381 17.12 6.08 13.06
CA VAL A 381 16.08 5.61 14.00
C VAL A 381 16.59 4.46 14.86
N PHE A 382 17.31 3.52 14.27
CA PHE A 382 17.73 2.28 14.94
C PHE A 382 19.16 2.34 15.50
N THR A 383 19.93 3.37 15.17
CA THR A 383 21.25 3.67 15.75
C THR A 383 22.14 2.44 15.89
N ASP A 384 22.63 2.16 17.10
CA ASP A 384 23.52 1.02 17.41
C ASP A 384 22.89 -0.33 17.05
N HIS A 385 21.57 -0.46 17.14
CA HIS A 385 20.87 -1.70 16.78
C HIS A 385 21.00 -2.04 15.29
N ALA A 386 20.94 -1.02 14.43
CA ALA A 386 21.19 -1.20 12.99
C ALA A 386 22.69 -1.42 12.73
N LEU A 387 23.55 -0.59 13.32
CA LEU A 387 25.00 -0.61 13.07
C LEU A 387 25.71 -1.86 13.60
N SER A 388 25.14 -2.54 14.59
CA SER A 388 25.66 -3.82 15.10
C SER A 388 25.27 -5.04 14.27
N GLY A 389 24.40 -4.87 13.26
CA GLY A 389 23.84 -5.98 12.48
C GLY A 389 22.75 -6.78 13.19
N ALA A 390 22.25 -6.27 14.33
CA ALA A 390 21.18 -6.93 15.07
C ALA A 390 19.80 -6.73 14.41
N LEU A 391 19.59 -5.64 13.66
CA LEU A 391 18.40 -5.42 12.85
C LEU A 391 18.54 -6.14 11.51
N ALA A 392 17.75 -7.18 11.28
CA ALA A 392 17.60 -7.76 9.95
C ALA A 392 16.69 -6.85 9.09
N PHE A 393 17.06 -6.58 7.82
CA PHE A 393 16.20 -5.84 6.90
C PHE A 393 16.40 -6.28 5.45
N SER A 394 15.35 -6.10 4.65
CA SER A 394 15.37 -6.39 3.21
C SER A 394 14.30 -5.62 2.47
N SER A 395 14.38 -5.59 1.14
CA SER A 395 13.28 -5.17 0.27
C SER A 395 12.88 -6.32 -0.65
N THR A 396 11.62 -6.73 -0.55
CA THR A 396 11.05 -7.81 -1.37
C THR A 396 10.75 -7.38 -2.81
N LYS A 397 10.94 -6.10 -3.13
CA LYS A 397 10.72 -5.54 -4.49
C LYS A 397 11.70 -6.09 -5.53
N GLY A 398 12.82 -6.68 -5.12
CA GLY A 398 13.68 -7.44 -6.01
C GLY A 398 12.98 -8.62 -6.66
N ALA A 399 12.05 -9.26 -5.94
CA ALA A 399 11.29 -10.42 -6.38
C ALA A 399 9.99 -10.07 -7.12
N ILE A 400 9.24 -9.08 -6.62
CA ILE A 400 7.88 -8.79 -7.08
C ILE A 400 7.74 -7.43 -7.80
N GLY A 401 8.82 -6.66 -7.97
CA GLY A 401 8.73 -5.29 -8.44
C GLY A 401 8.01 -4.37 -7.44
N HIS A 402 7.61 -3.20 -7.89
CA HIS A 402 6.88 -2.22 -7.10
C HIS A 402 5.39 -2.23 -7.48
N LEU A 403 4.54 -2.78 -6.62
CA LEU A 403 3.10 -2.94 -6.86
C LEU A 403 2.31 -1.64 -6.60
N LEU A 404 2.96 -0.47 -6.62
CA LEU A 404 2.34 0.84 -6.44
C LEU A 404 1.39 0.88 -5.24
N GLY A 405 0.09 1.12 -5.46
CA GLY A 405 -0.91 1.18 -4.40
C GLY A 405 -1.09 -0.12 -3.60
N ALA A 406 -0.80 -1.28 -4.18
CA ALA A 406 -0.85 -2.56 -3.49
C ALA A 406 0.42 -2.87 -2.68
N ALA A 407 1.56 -2.21 -2.97
CA ALA A 407 2.88 -2.58 -2.44
C ALA A 407 2.89 -2.67 -0.91
N GLY A 408 2.43 -1.62 -0.22
CA GLY A 408 2.47 -1.58 1.25
C GLY A 408 1.60 -2.63 1.93
N ALA A 409 0.55 -3.12 1.26
CA ALA A 409 -0.30 -4.18 1.78
C ALA A 409 0.36 -5.57 1.63
N VAL A 410 0.93 -5.86 0.46
CA VAL A 410 1.65 -7.12 0.23
C VAL A 410 2.88 -7.22 1.13
N GLU A 411 3.62 -6.14 1.29
CA GLU A 411 4.81 -6.07 2.16
C GLU A 411 4.47 -6.15 3.65
N ALA A 412 3.32 -5.60 4.06
CA ALA A 412 2.78 -5.82 5.40
C ALA A 412 2.46 -7.30 5.65
N ILE A 413 1.87 -8.01 4.67
CA ILE A 413 1.64 -9.47 4.76
C ILE A 413 2.98 -10.21 4.88
N PHE A 414 3.99 -9.88 4.09
CA PHE A 414 5.32 -10.48 4.22
C PHE A 414 5.94 -10.26 5.62
N SER A 415 5.72 -9.07 6.21
CA SER A 415 6.19 -8.79 7.56
C SER A 415 5.46 -9.63 8.63
N VAL A 416 4.16 -9.84 8.46
CA VAL A 416 3.37 -10.75 9.31
C VAL A 416 3.82 -12.20 9.15
N LEU A 417 4.05 -12.66 7.92
CA LEU A 417 4.55 -14.00 7.63
C LEU A 417 5.97 -14.21 8.16
N ALA A 418 6.81 -13.17 8.14
CA ALA A 418 8.15 -13.23 8.74
C ALA A 418 8.07 -13.50 10.27
N ILE A 419 7.14 -12.86 10.97
CA ILE A 419 6.87 -13.16 12.39
C ILE A 419 6.37 -14.60 12.56
N HIS A 420 5.37 -14.99 11.75
CA HIS A 420 4.71 -16.28 11.88
C HIS A 420 5.62 -17.46 11.60
N SER A 421 6.50 -17.36 10.59
CA SER A 421 7.39 -18.43 10.16
C SER A 421 8.79 -18.36 10.80
N GLY A 422 9.18 -17.22 11.39
CA GLY A 422 10.54 -16.99 11.85
C GLY A 422 11.56 -16.90 10.72
N VAL A 423 11.14 -16.45 9.52
CA VAL A 423 12.02 -16.33 8.34
C VAL A 423 11.97 -14.91 7.80
N ALA A 424 13.10 -14.22 7.75
CA ALA A 424 13.24 -12.93 7.07
C ALA A 424 13.50 -13.14 5.57
N PRO A 425 12.68 -12.53 4.66
CA PRO A 425 12.86 -12.67 3.23
C PRO A 425 14.07 -11.90 2.69
N PRO A 426 14.62 -12.28 1.51
CA PRO A 426 15.80 -11.65 0.92
C PRO A 426 15.50 -10.37 0.14
N SER A 427 16.55 -9.56 -0.09
CA SER A 427 16.64 -8.60 -1.20
C SER A 427 17.30 -9.29 -2.38
N LEU A 428 16.61 -9.44 -3.51
CA LEU A 428 17.22 -10.02 -4.69
C LEU A 428 18.10 -8.99 -5.42
N ASN A 429 19.07 -9.50 -6.20
CA ASN A 429 19.95 -8.72 -7.07
C ASN A 429 20.90 -7.73 -6.36
N LEU A 430 21.07 -7.81 -5.07
CA LEU A 430 22.06 -7.06 -4.32
C LEU A 430 23.44 -7.73 -4.48
N LYS A 431 24.20 -7.30 -5.49
CA LYS A 431 25.56 -7.81 -5.81
C LYS A 431 26.64 -6.88 -5.28
N GLU A 432 26.44 -5.59 -5.44
CA GLU A 432 27.34 -4.51 -5.00
C GLU A 432 26.56 -3.51 -4.15
N PRO A 433 26.58 -3.64 -2.81
CA PRO A 433 25.86 -2.73 -1.93
C PRO A 433 26.28 -1.26 -2.12
N ASP A 434 25.31 -0.34 -2.04
CA ASP A 434 25.58 1.09 -2.04
C ASP A 434 26.60 1.44 -0.92
N PRO A 435 27.54 2.39 -1.13
CA PRO A 435 28.55 2.79 -0.15
C PRO A 435 28.01 3.26 1.21
N ILE A 436 26.71 3.51 1.33
CA ILE A 436 26.06 3.80 2.62
C ILE A 436 26.07 2.59 3.57
N PHE A 437 26.22 1.38 3.04
CA PHE A 437 26.27 0.14 3.81
C PHE A 437 27.72 -0.19 4.21
N ASP A 438 27.85 -0.91 5.31
CA ASP A 438 29.12 -1.39 5.86
C ASP A 438 28.99 -2.90 6.22
N GLU A 439 30.03 -3.47 6.79
CA GLU A 439 30.08 -4.92 7.09
C GLU A 439 28.91 -5.42 7.96
N ASN A 440 28.41 -4.58 8.87
CA ASN A 440 27.36 -4.95 9.81
C ASN A 440 25.98 -4.44 9.39
N PHE A 441 25.90 -3.25 8.80
CA PHE A 441 24.67 -2.67 8.30
C PHE A 441 24.52 -2.97 6.82
N VAL A 442 24.00 -4.15 6.48
CA VAL A 442 23.79 -4.60 5.10
C VAL A 442 22.46 -5.36 4.98
N PRO A 443 21.67 -5.13 3.90
CA PRO A 443 20.43 -5.87 3.70
C PRO A 443 20.66 -7.37 3.51
N LEU A 444 19.66 -8.17 3.86
CA LEU A 444 19.71 -9.63 3.62
C LEU A 444 19.69 -9.94 2.13
N THR A 445 20.62 -10.77 1.66
CA THR A 445 20.70 -11.25 0.26
C THR A 445 20.15 -12.66 0.08
N SER A 446 19.87 -13.36 1.17
CA SER A 446 19.23 -14.68 1.20
C SER A 446 18.22 -14.71 2.36
N ALA A 447 17.21 -15.57 2.25
CA ALA A 447 16.29 -15.81 3.35
C ALA A 447 17.04 -16.27 4.60
N ARG A 448 16.68 -15.73 5.77
CA ARG A 448 17.36 -16.02 7.03
C ARG A 448 16.37 -16.50 8.08
N GLN A 449 16.60 -17.69 8.62
CA GLN A 449 15.88 -18.20 9.78
C GLN A 449 16.39 -17.50 11.04
N ILE A 450 15.55 -16.70 11.67
CA ILE A 450 15.83 -15.98 12.91
C ILE A 450 14.54 -15.84 13.73
N PRO A 451 14.62 -15.75 15.06
CA PRO A 451 13.46 -15.39 15.88
C PRO A 451 12.99 -13.97 15.54
N ILE A 452 11.79 -13.84 14.99
CA ILE A 452 11.18 -12.54 14.68
C ILE A 452 9.93 -12.37 15.54
N ARG A 453 9.99 -11.48 16.51
CA ARG A 453 8.85 -11.16 17.38
C ARG A 453 8.23 -9.82 17.02
N VAL A 454 9.03 -8.91 16.47
CA VAL A 454 8.60 -7.57 16.08
C VAL A 454 9.12 -7.27 14.67
N ALA A 455 8.22 -6.95 13.78
CA ALA A 455 8.55 -6.54 12.41
C ALA A 455 7.95 -5.16 12.07
N LEU A 456 8.69 -4.37 11.30
CA LEU A 456 8.27 -3.08 10.81
C LEU A 456 8.23 -3.08 9.27
N SER A 457 7.16 -2.56 8.66
CA SER A 457 7.00 -2.41 7.22
C SER A 457 6.88 -0.94 6.85
N ASN A 458 7.73 -0.47 5.92
CA ASN A 458 7.76 0.91 5.43
C ASN A 458 7.09 1.04 4.07
N SER A 459 6.37 2.15 3.88
CA SER A 459 5.80 2.53 2.59
C SER A 459 5.88 4.04 2.41
N PHE A 460 6.57 4.49 1.36
CA PHE A 460 6.78 5.91 1.07
C PHE A 460 6.24 6.22 -0.33
N GLY A 461 5.35 7.21 -0.44
CA GLY A 461 4.63 7.51 -1.68
C GLY A 461 5.00 8.86 -2.30
N PHE A 462 4.82 8.97 -3.61
CA PHE A 462 4.81 10.26 -4.29
C PHE A 462 3.82 11.21 -3.61
N GLY A 463 4.13 12.51 -3.60
CA GLY A 463 3.43 13.49 -2.76
C GLY A 463 4.09 13.64 -1.38
N GLY A 464 5.14 12.84 -1.08
CA GLY A 464 5.83 12.85 0.20
C GLY A 464 5.00 12.27 1.33
N THR A 465 4.12 11.32 1.05
CA THR A 465 3.28 10.63 2.04
C THR A 465 3.95 9.35 2.51
N ASN A 466 4.11 9.18 3.81
CA ASN A 466 4.87 8.09 4.42
C ASN A 466 4.05 7.35 5.45
N ALA A 467 4.15 6.03 5.46
CA ALA A 467 3.56 5.13 6.44
C ALA A 467 4.59 4.09 6.93
N SER A 468 4.51 3.75 8.19
CA SER A 468 5.21 2.61 8.79
C SER A 468 4.22 1.83 9.65
N LEU A 469 4.08 0.53 9.38
CA LEU A 469 3.28 -0.40 10.15
C LEU A 469 4.20 -1.25 11.02
N LEU A 470 3.85 -1.41 12.29
CA LEU A 470 4.60 -2.25 13.22
C LEU A 470 3.71 -3.39 13.71
N PHE A 471 4.19 -4.60 13.51
CA PHE A 471 3.54 -5.85 13.90
C PHE A 471 4.36 -6.54 14.99
N ALA A 472 3.67 -7.25 15.88
CA ALA A 472 4.31 -8.05 16.91
C ALA A 472 3.63 -9.41 17.07
N SER A 473 4.38 -10.43 17.52
CA SER A 473 3.80 -11.70 17.95
C SER A 473 2.85 -11.44 19.13
N VAL A 474 1.74 -12.17 19.17
CA VAL A 474 0.83 -12.15 20.32
C VAL A 474 1.45 -12.98 21.44
N ALA A 475 1.59 -12.36 22.61
CA ALA A 475 2.11 -13.03 23.80
C ALA A 475 1.04 -13.87 24.47
#